data_dad131e0d84be3ac3dc9f6a21a9c0f1f
#
_entry.id   dad131e0d84be3ac3dc9f6a21a9c0f1f
#
_cell.length_a   1.000
_cell.length_b   1.000
_cell.length_c   1.000
_cell.angle_alpha   90.00
_cell.angle_beta   90.00
_cell.angle_gamma   90.00
#
_symmetry.space_group_name_H-M   'P 1'
#
loop_
_entity.id
_entity.type
_entity.pdbx_description
1 polymer ?
#
loop_
_entity_poly.entity_id
_entity_poly.type
_entity_poly.pdbx_seq_one_letter_code
_entity_poly.pdbx_strand_id
1 'polypeptide(L)'
;MSHTEPWLSIVEDARNYPSPHNSQPIKLRPVDEATAELYYDLDLGLPAESFGIPFGHVCAGVFLESLRTVAEGLGYGVEESLDHGDMDFGGTDRLHHLGTLRLVPRPVSDAARARLALFRSRQTSRRPYDARLVPDDVVAAATEVASAAGHVFRTTADRGVVRRLVHINQATLFSDLRNDAVYEEIMTWLRFSKDDARSRADGLSAEAMLMPGGLLKFAMGHRGLWDAPVIGGAIRAMYLNTMRGVRQLGWLEGPFARPADHVEAGRTFMRLWLELTAHGVRLHPFGTVITNPGSHEAFAREVAADEGGDRMAWMLFRFGYSKTPPVAHRRPATSMLIGATA
;
A
#
# COMPACT_ATOMS: atom_id res chain seq x y z
N MET A 1 -28.55 -4.43 -21.41
CA MET A 1 -27.83 -4.03 -20.17
C MET A 1 -26.36 -4.22 -20.49
N SER A 2 -25.51 -3.26 -20.12
CA SER A 2 -24.07 -3.37 -20.42
C SER A 2 -23.49 -4.49 -19.57
N HIS A 3 -22.67 -5.38 -20.16
CA HIS A 3 -21.99 -6.49 -19.46
C HIS A 3 -21.07 -6.03 -18.31
N THR A 4 -20.98 -4.73 -18.08
CA THR A 4 -20.09 -4.11 -17.09
C THR A 4 -20.74 -3.77 -15.76
N GLU A 5 -22.08 -3.83 -15.64
CA GLU A 5 -22.81 -3.35 -14.46
C GLU A 5 -22.39 -4.00 -13.12
N PRO A 6 -22.25 -5.33 -12.97
CA PRO A 6 -21.80 -5.88 -11.70
C PRO A 6 -20.38 -5.43 -11.36
N TRP A 7 -19.48 -5.42 -12.36
CA TRP A 7 -18.10 -5.03 -12.19
C TRP A 7 -17.95 -3.55 -11.84
N LEU A 8 -18.73 -2.66 -12.49
CA LEU A 8 -18.70 -1.23 -12.18
C LEU A 8 -19.12 -0.96 -10.74
N SER A 9 -20.18 -1.63 -10.26
CA SER A 9 -20.64 -1.52 -8.88
C SER A 9 -19.58 -1.98 -7.88
N ILE A 10 -18.86 -3.06 -8.19
CA ILE A 10 -17.79 -3.60 -7.32
C ILE A 10 -16.58 -2.66 -7.33
N VAL A 11 -16.12 -2.21 -8.50
CA VAL A 11 -14.91 -1.38 -8.59
C VAL A 11 -15.14 0.03 -8.04
N GLU A 12 -16.38 0.52 -7.92
CA GLU A 12 -16.67 1.82 -7.28
C GLU A 12 -16.13 1.87 -5.84
N ASP A 13 -16.21 0.78 -5.11
CA ASP A 13 -15.62 0.65 -3.78
C ASP A 13 -14.17 0.11 -3.85
N ALA A 14 -13.94 -0.98 -4.63
CA ALA A 14 -12.66 -1.68 -4.67
C ALA A 14 -11.48 -0.78 -5.10
N ARG A 15 -11.72 0.26 -5.93
CA ARG A 15 -10.72 1.27 -6.31
C ARG A 15 -10.09 2.01 -5.12
N ASN A 16 -10.68 1.90 -3.93
CA ASN A 16 -10.13 2.47 -2.70
C ASN A 16 -9.02 1.59 -2.06
N TYR A 17 -8.62 0.50 -2.72
CA TYR A 17 -7.49 -0.30 -2.25
C TYR A 17 -6.22 0.56 -2.12
N PRO A 18 -5.33 0.29 -1.15
CA PRO A 18 -4.07 1.00 -1.04
C PRO A 18 -3.06 0.48 -2.07
N SER A 19 -2.71 1.31 -3.04
CA SER A 19 -1.59 1.06 -3.95
C SER A 19 -0.38 1.90 -3.58
N PRO A 20 0.85 1.47 -3.90
CA PRO A 20 2.05 2.29 -3.74
C PRO A 20 1.86 3.65 -4.41
N HIS A 21 2.25 4.73 -3.73
CA HIS A 21 2.05 6.11 -4.17
C HIS A 21 0.65 6.48 -4.67
N ASN A 22 -0.39 5.66 -4.38
CA ASN A 22 -1.73 5.84 -4.93
C ASN A 22 -1.73 5.82 -6.49
N SER A 23 -0.87 5.01 -7.09
CA SER A 23 -0.71 4.90 -8.55
C SER A 23 -1.86 4.18 -9.25
N GLN A 24 -2.58 3.31 -8.52
CA GLN A 24 -3.80 2.62 -8.96
C GLN A 24 -3.58 1.80 -10.26
N PRO A 25 -2.62 0.85 -10.26
CA PRO A 25 -2.21 0.15 -11.48
C PRO A 25 -3.16 -0.96 -11.93
N ILE A 26 -4.11 -1.39 -11.09
CA ILE A 26 -4.96 -2.54 -11.41
C ILE A 26 -6.04 -2.16 -12.41
N LYS A 27 -6.24 -3.05 -13.40
CA LYS A 27 -7.26 -2.93 -14.44
C LYS A 27 -8.07 -4.23 -14.55
N LEU A 28 -9.33 -4.10 -14.89
CA LEU A 28 -10.24 -5.21 -15.19
C LEU A 28 -10.77 -5.06 -16.62
N ARG A 29 -10.81 -6.16 -17.34
CA ARG A 29 -11.49 -6.25 -18.65
C ARG A 29 -12.69 -7.19 -18.50
N PRO A 30 -13.91 -6.68 -18.30
CA PRO A 30 -15.08 -7.52 -18.29
C PRO A 30 -15.23 -8.27 -19.63
N VAL A 31 -15.32 -9.58 -19.55
CA VAL A 31 -15.58 -10.47 -20.69
C VAL A 31 -17.10 -10.66 -20.83
N ASP A 32 -17.77 -10.81 -19.69
CA ASP A 32 -19.22 -10.89 -19.57
C ASP A 32 -19.66 -10.34 -18.19
N GLU A 33 -20.92 -10.50 -17.83
CA GLU A 33 -21.48 -10.02 -16.55
C GLU A 33 -20.81 -10.67 -15.32
N ALA A 34 -20.34 -11.93 -15.45
CA ALA A 34 -19.76 -12.69 -14.36
C ALA A 34 -18.24 -12.79 -14.43
N THR A 35 -17.63 -12.60 -15.59
CA THR A 35 -16.21 -12.88 -15.82
C THR A 35 -15.45 -11.62 -16.22
N ALA A 36 -14.28 -11.42 -15.61
CA ALA A 36 -13.35 -10.38 -16.02
C ALA A 36 -11.91 -10.89 -16.00
N GLU A 37 -11.10 -10.42 -16.93
CA GLU A 37 -9.65 -10.56 -16.89
C GLU A 37 -9.04 -9.47 -16.01
N LEU A 38 -8.03 -9.85 -15.24
CA LEU A 38 -7.32 -8.97 -14.31
C LEU A 38 -5.94 -8.62 -14.87
N TYR A 39 -5.58 -7.34 -14.84
CA TYR A 39 -4.29 -6.84 -15.32
C TYR A 39 -3.62 -5.91 -14.34
N TYR A 40 -2.31 -5.84 -14.44
CA TYR A 40 -1.49 -4.78 -13.85
C TYR A 40 -0.98 -3.88 -14.99
N ASP A 41 -1.27 -2.60 -14.92
CA ASP A 41 -0.79 -1.59 -15.85
C ASP A 41 0.64 -1.20 -15.43
N LEU A 42 1.63 -1.66 -16.20
CA LEU A 42 3.05 -1.48 -15.91
C LEU A 42 3.49 0.00 -15.99
N ASP A 43 2.77 0.83 -16.76
CA ASP A 43 3.04 2.28 -16.81
C ASP A 43 2.65 3.00 -15.52
N LEU A 44 1.83 2.36 -14.69
CA LEU A 44 1.45 2.85 -13.38
C LEU A 44 2.22 2.18 -12.23
N GLY A 45 3.23 1.39 -12.55
CA GLY A 45 4.12 0.74 -11.59
C GLY A 45 5.22 1.66 -11.07
N LEU A 46 6.06 1.12 -10.20
CA LEU A 46 7.16 1.82 -9.52
C LEU A 46 8.44 0.96 -9.56
N PRO A 47 8.95 0.64 -10.77
CA PRO A 47 10.08 -0.27 -10.90
C PRO A 47 11.38 0.30 -10.31
N ALA A 48 11.63 1.62 -10.40
CA ALA A 48 12.85 2.23 -9.89
C ALA A 48 12.91 2.22 -8.36
N GLU A 49 11.80 2.60 -7.68
CA GLU A 49 11.73 2.58 -6.21
C GLU A 49 11.68 1.17 -5.63
N SER A 50 11.22 0.20 -6.43
CA SER A 50 11.10 -1.19 -5.97
C SER A 50 12.43 -1.92 -5.82
N PHE A 51 13.51 -1.48 -6.46
CA PHE A 51 14.84 -2.12 -6.43
C PHE A 51 14.79 -3.64 -6.66
N GLY A 52 13.88 -4.11 -7.50
CA GLY A 52 13.67 -5.53 -7.78
C GLY A 52 12.76 -6.28 -6.80
N ILE A 53 12.32 -5.66 -5.72
CA ILE A 53 11.32 -6.26 -4.82
C ILE A 53 9.94 -6.26 -5.53
N PRO A 54 9.24 -7.41 -5.62
CA PRO A 54 8.05 -7.56 -6.46
C PRO A 54 6.77 -6.97 -5.84
N PHE A 55 6.82 -5.71 -5.41
CA PHE A 55 5.67 -5.02 -4.82
C PHE A 55 4.49 -4.83 -5.79
N GLY A 56 4.69 -5.00 -7.09
CA GLY A 56 3.61 -5.09 -8.06
C GLY A 56 2.66 -6.26 -7.76
N HIS A 57 3.21 -7.46 -7.50
CA HIS A 57 2.44 -8.64 -7.12
C HIS A 57 1.81 -8.51 -5.73
N VAL A 58 2.53 -7.90 -4.77
CA VAL A 58 1.95 -7.57 -3.45
C VAL A 58 0.75 -6.62 -3.61
N CYS A 59 0.86 -5.61 -4.46
CA CYS A 59 -0.23 -4.68 -4.78
C CYS A 59 -1.43 -5.41 -5.40
N ALA A 60 -1.19 -6.37 -6.30
CA ALA A 60 -2.24 -7.23 -6.87
C ALA A 60 -2.96 -8.02 -5.77
N GLY A 61 -2.21 -8.61 -4.84
CA GLY A 61 -2.79 -9.33 -3.68
C GLY A 61 -3.64 -8.44 -2.79
N VAL A 62 -3.17 -7.22 -2.50
CA VAL A 62 -3.94 -6.20 -1.76
C VAL A 62 -5.25 -5.86 -2.49
N PHE A 63 -5.20 -5.71 -3.81
CA PHE A 63 -6.40 -5.45 -4.61
C PHE A 63 -7.36 -6.64 -4.59
N LEU A 64 -6.88 -7.86 -4.79
CA LEU A 64 -7.71 -9.06 -4.82
C LEU A 64 -8.46 -9.27 -3.50
N GLU A 65 -7.82 -9.07 -2.35
CA GLU A 65 -8.51 -9.14 -1.06
C GLU A 65 -9.51 -7.98 -0.88
N SER A 66 -9.19 -6.80 -1.40
CA SER A 66 -10.09 -5.64 -1.39
C SER A 66 -11.33 -5.92 -2.25
N LEU A 67 -11.12 -6.42 -3.47
CA LEU A 67 -12.19 -6.80 -4.41
C LEU A 67 -13.10 -7.86 -3.81
N ARG A 68 -12.52 -8.92 -3.23
CA ARG A 68 -13.27 -9.98 -2.55
C ARG A 68 -14.12 -9.44 -1.42
N THR A 69 -13.53 -8.58 -0.56
CA THR A 69 -14.27 -7.94 0.55
C THR A 69 -15.46 -7.13 0.06
N VAL A 70 -15.29 -6.38 -1.03
CA VAL A 70 -16.36 -5.58 -1.63
C VAL A 70 -17.41 -6.47 -2.28
N ALA A 71 -17.00 -7.44 -3.10
CA ALA A 71 -17.89 -8.35 -3.79
C ALA A 71 -18.78 -9.12 -2.81
N GLU A 72 -18.21 -9.68 -1.73
CA GLU A 72 -18.95 -10.38 -0.69
C GLU A 72 -20.00 -9.48 -0.01
N GLY A 73 -19.64 -8.21 0.23
CA GLY A 73 -20.57 -7.21 0.79
C GLY A 73 -21.68 -6.79 -0.18
N LEU A 74 -21.52 -7.03 -1.47
CA LEU A 74 -22.50 -6.74 -2.54
C LEU A 74 -23.24 -7.99 -3.04
N GLY A 75 -22.99 -9.17 -2.47
CA GLY A 75 -23.71 -10.39 -2.81
C GLY A 75 -23.05 -11.28 -3.84
N TYR A 76 -21.74 -11.19 -3.98
CA TYR A 76 -20.96 -12.04 -4.87
C TYR A 76 -19.80 -12.70 -4.14
N GLY A 77 -19.55 -13.98 -4.40
CA GLY A 77 -18.25 -14.61 -4.20
C GLY A 77 -17.35 -14.33 -5.41
N VAL A 78 -16.05 -14.48 -5.24
CA VAL A 78 -15.07 -14.35 -6.33
C VAL A 78 -14.29 -15.65 -6.43
N GLU A 79 -14.40 -16.32 -7.58
CA GLU A 79 -13.53 -17.43 -7.99
C GLU A 79 -12.38 -16.85 -8.81
N GLU A 80 -11.17 -17.33 -8.61
CA GLU A 80 -9.97 -16.79 -9.18
C GLU A 80 -9.14 -17.87 -9.87
N SER A 81 -8.66 -17.58 -11.08
CA SER A 81 -7.64 -18.35 -11.78
C SER A 81 -6.49 -17.40 -12.09
N LEU A 82 -5.43 -17.45 -11.28
CA LEU A 82 -4.33 -16.50 -11.34
C LEU A 82 -3.14 -17.04 -12.12
N ASP A 83 -2.55 -16.17 -12.92
CA ASP A 83 -1.25 -16.38 -13.54
C ASP A 83 -0.16 -15.83 -12.60
N HIS A 84 0.90 -16.60 -12.48
CA HIS A 84 2.02 -16.30 -11.61
C HIS A 84 3.30 -15.99 -12.41
N GLY A 85 3.15 -15.25 -13.51
CA GLY A 85 4.28 -14.75 -14.30
C GLY A 85 4.94 -13.53 -13.68
N ASP A 86 6.20 -13.31 -13.98
CA ASP A 86 6.94 -12.11 -13.57
C ASP A 86 6.49 -10.89 -14.36
N MET A 87 6.46 -9.71 -13.73
CA MET A 87 6.16 -8.45 -14.39
C MET A 87 7.40 -7.92 -15.11
N ASP A 88 7.34 -7.87 -16.43
CA ASP A 88 8.42 -7.29 -17.26
C ASP A 88 8.20 -5.80 -17.51
N PHE A 89 8.74 -4.96 -16.66
CA PHE A 89 8.67 -3.51 -16.80
C PHE A 89 9.47 -2.96 -18.01
N GLY A 90 10.40 -3.73 -18.57
CA GLY A 90 11.19 -3.37 -19.76
C GLY A 90 10.54 -3.80 -21.07
N GLY A 91 9.53 -4.66 -21.03
CA GLY A 91 8.86 -5.19 -22.19
C GLY A 91 7.96 -4.19 -22.91
N THR A 92 7.50 -4.58 -24.10
CA THR A 92 6.59 -3.76 -24.93
C THR A 92 5.12 -3.89 -24.55
N ASP A 93 4.72 -5.00 -23.94
CA ASP A 93 3.37 -5.19 -23.43
C ASP A 93 3.22 -4.44 -22.10
N ARG A 94 2.34 -3.46 -22.07
CA ARG A 94 2.15 -2.60 -20.90
C ARG A 94 1.06 -3.09 -19.95
N LEU A 95 0.28 -4.10 -20.34
CA LEU A 95 -0.76 -4.72 -19.53
C LEU A 95 -0.35 -6.14 -19.16
N HIS A 96 0.25 -6.32 -17.99
CA HIS A 96 0.60 -7.64 -17.48
C HIS A 96 -0.66 -8.38 -17.01
N HIS A 97 -0.97 -9.53 -17.65
CA HIS A 97 -2.12 -10.34 -17.27
C HIS A 97 -1.84 -11.05 -15.94
N LEU A 98 -2.76 -10.91 -15.00
CA LEU A 98 -2.68 -11.49 -13.65
C LEU A 98 -3.61 -12.70 -13.48
N GLY A 99 -4.58 -12.87 -14.39
CA GLY A 99 -5.52 -13.98 -14.35
C GLY A 99 -6.94 -13.59 -14.68
N THR A 100 -7.87 -14.50 -14.36
CA THR A 100 -9.30 -14.36 -14.60
C THR A 100 -10.07 -14.43 -13.29
N LEU A 101 -11.07 -13.60 -13.15
CA LEU A 101 -11.98 -13.52 -12.00
C LEU A 101 -13.39 -13.85 -12.45
N ARG A 102 -14.12 -14.62 -11.62
CA ARG A 102 -15.51 -14.96 -11.84
C ARG A 102 -16.37 -14.63 -10.64
N LEU A 103 -17.42 -13.85 -10.84
CA LEU A 103 -18.42 -13.55 -9.83
C LEU A 103 -19.43 -14.71 -9.72
N VAL A 104 -19.68 -15.13 -8.48
CA VAL A 104 -20.66 -16.15 -8.16
C VAL A 104 -21.68 -15.54 -7.19
N PRO A 105 -22.96 -15.44 -7.55
CA PRO A 105 -23.97 -14.89 -6.66
C PRO A 105 -24.00 -15.65 -5.32
N ARG A 106 -24.07 -14.92 -4.22
CA ARG A 106 -24.19 -15.48 -2.87
C ARG A 106 -24.97 -14.56 -1.94
N PRO A 107 -25.68 -15.08 -0.92
CA PRO A 107 -26.34 -14.24 0.07
C PRO A 107 -25.34 -13.36 0.83
N VAL A 108 -25.71 -12.10 1.06
CA VAL A 108 -24.91 -11.17 1.85
C VAL A 108 -25.11 -11.45 3.34
N SER A 109 -24.06 -11.85 4.03
CA SER A 109 -24.07 -12.02 5.50
C SER A 109 -23.86 -10.67 6.21
N ASP A 110 -24.25 -10.59 7.50
CA ASP A 110 -23.98 -9.41 8.32
C ASP A 110 -22.48 -9.18 8.50
N ALA A 111 -21.69 -10.25 8.59
CA ALA A 111 -20.24 -10.19 8.65
C ALA A 111 -19.64 -9.56 7.37
N ALA A 112 -20.16 -9.93 6.19
CA ALA A 112 -19.71 -9.35 4.91
C ALA A 112 -20.06 -7.85 4.82
N ARG A 113 -21.25 -7.45 5.26
CA ARG A 113 -21.64 -6.03 5.34
C ARG A 113 -20.72 -5.23 6.28
N ALA A 114 -20.45 -5.77 7.46
CA ALA A 114 -19.57 -5.15 8.43
C ALA A 114 -18.14 -5.00 7.88
N ARG A 115 -17.62 -6.04 7.19
CA ARG A 115 -16.29 -6.02 6.57
C ARG A 115 -16.18 -4.99 5.43
N LEU A 116 -17.23 -4.86 4.61
CA LEU A 116 -17.30 -3.80 3.58
C LEU A 116 -17.30 -2.40 4.23
N ALA A 117 -18.04 -2.20 5.33
CA ALA A 117 -18.02 -0.92 6.04
C ALA A 117 -16.62 -0.59 6.61
N LEU A 118 -15.90 -1.58 7.14
CA LEU A 118 -14.51 -1.44 7.58
C LEU A 118 -13.59 -1.07 6.42
N PHE A 119 -13.73 -1.75 5.28
CA PHE A 119 -12.96 -1.43 4.07
C PHE A 119 -13.14 0.03 3.65
N ARG A 120 -14.38 0.52 3.61
CA ARG A 120 -14.70 1.92 3.29
C ARG A 120 -14.12 2.92 4.30
N SER A 121 -13.96 2.52 5.56
CA SER A 121 -13.41 3.37 6.63
C SER A 121 -11.88 3.32 6.74
N ARG A 122 -11.23 2.31 6.13
CA ARG A 122 -9.78 2.12 6.18
C ARG A 122 -9.02 3.30 5.55
N GLN A 123 -8.03 3.81 6.27
CA GLN A 123 -7.22 4.94 5.82
C GLN A 123 -5.75 4.76 6.17
N THR A 124 -4.86 5.17 5.27
CA THR A 124 -3.43 5.37 5.58
C THR A 124 -3.27 6.66 6.36
N SER A 125 -2.55 6.65 7.48
CA SER A 125 -2.30 7.87 8.25
C SER A 125 -0.83 8.23 8.35
N ARG A 126 -0.48 9.37 7.74
CA ARG A 126 0.81 10.02 7.92
C ARG A 126 0.79 11.05 9.06
N ARG A 127 -0.34 11.25 9.73
CA ARG A 127 -0.44 12.17 10.87
C ARG A 127 0.42 11.70 12.05
N PRO A 128 0.86 12.59 12.93
CA PRO A 128 1.35 12.22 14.24
C PRO A 128 0.34 11.33 14.96
N TYR A 129 0.83 10.35 15.72
CA TYR A 129 0.01 9.46 16.53
C TYR A 129 -0.12 9.99 17.95
N ASP A 130 -1.11 9.51 18.71
CA ASP A 130 -1.40 10.00 20.05
C ASP A 130 -0.56 9.37 21.19
N ALA A 131 0.44 8.58 20.80
CA ALA A 131 1.37 7.90 21.71
C ALA A 131 0.76 6.80 22.59
N ARG A 132 -0.51 6.42 22.39
CA ARG A 132 -1.07 5.21 23.04
C ARG A 132 -0.49 3.95 22.41
N LEU A 133 -0.33 2.93 23.22
CA LEU A 133 -0.07 1.59 22.74
C LEU A 133 -1.35 0.98 22.17
N VAL A 134 -1.22 0.19 21.13
CA VAL A 134 -2.30 -0.71 20.70
C VAL A 134 -2.37 -1.84 21.71
N PRO A 135 -3.56 -2.18 22.24
CA PRO A 135 -3.74 -3.24 23.22
C PRO A 135 -3.24 -4.61 22.73
N ASP A 136 -2.81 -5.45 23.66
CA ASP A 136 -2.24 -6.76 23.35
C ASP A 136 -3.26 -7.71 22.70
N ASP A 137 -4.53 -7.62 23.05
CA ASP A 137 -5.63 -8.38 22.44
C ASP A 137 -5.82 -8.02 20.96
N VAL A 138 -5.68 -6.74 20.60
CA VAL A 138 -5.72 -6.28 19.21
C VAL A 138 -4.51 -6.78 18.43
N VAL A 139 -3.32 -6.73 19.05
CA VAL A 139 -2.09 -7.30 18.45
C VAL A 139 -2.23 -8.81 18.28
N ALA A 140 -2.81 -9.52 19.25
CA ALA A 140 -3.06 -10.96 19.16
C ALA A 140 -4.02 -11.29 18.01
N ALA A 141 -5.14 -10.58 17.86
CA ALA A 141 -6.08 -10.77 16.75
C ALA A 141 -5.40 -10.57 15.38
N ALA A 142 -4.59 -9.51 15.23
CA ALA A 142 -3.83 -9.27 14.02
C ALA A 142 -2.77 -10.36 13.75
N THR A 143 -2.19 -10.94 14.83
CA THR A 143 -1.25 -12.06 14.73
C THR A 143 -1.94 -13.33 14.23
N GLU A 144 -3.14 -13.61 14.71
CA GLU A 144 -3.94 -14.74 14.25
C GLU A 144 -4.27 -14.64 12.75
N VAL A 145 -4.64 -13.44 12.29
CA VAL A 145 -4.89 -13.18 10.85
C VAL A 145 -3.66 -13.49 10.00
N ALA A 146 -2.48 -13.06 10.42
CA ALA A 146 -1.24 -13.34 9.70
C ALA A 146 -0.89 -14.83 9.74
N SER A 147 -1.01 -15.46 10.90
CA SER A 147 -0.68 -16.88 11.12
C SER A 147 -1.58 -17.80 10.30
N ALA A 148 -2.86 -17.48 10.17
CA ALA A 148 -3.80 -18.23 9.34
C ALA A 148 -3.41 -18.27 7.86
N ALA A 149 -2.59 -17.33 7.41
CA ALA A 149 -2.05 -17.23 6.06
C ALA A 149 -0.58 -17.70 5.94
N GLY A 150 -0.01 -18.32 6.99
CA GLY A 150 1.38 -18.78 7.00
C GLY A 150 2.43 -17.67 7.18
N HIS A 151 2.00 -16.46 7.53
CA HIS A 151 2.88 -15.34 7.84
C HIS A 151 3.00 -15.12 9.37
N VAL A 152 4.03 -14.39 9.78
CA VAL A 152 4.22 -14.01 11.17
C VAL A 152 4.12 -12.49 11.27
N PHE A 153 3.21 -12.00 12.09
CA PHE A 153 3.15 -10.60 12.46
C PHE A 153 3.94 -10.38 13.75
N ARG A 154 4.93 -9.52 13.68
CA ARG A 154 5.73 -9.12 14.85
C ARG A 154 5.59 -7.63 15.12
N THR A 155 5.77 -7.25 16.38
CA THR A 155 5.70 -5.85 16.80
C THR A 155 6.79 -5.52 17.80
N THR A 156 7.13 -4.23 17.87
CA THR A 156 7.98 -3.70 18.93
C THR A 156 7.41 -2.39 19.47
N ALA A 157 7.45 -2.26 20.80
CA ALA A 157 7.17 -1.02 21.52
C ALA A 157 8.41 -0.49 22.27
N ASP A 158 9.57 -1.15 22.10
CA ASP A 158 10.84 -0.66 22.64
C ASP A 158 11.18 0.70 22.02
N ARG A 159 11.33 1.71 22.84
CA ARG A 159 11.53 3.10 22.40
C ARG A 159 12.85 3.29 21.64
N GLY A 160 13.87 2.51 21.96
CA GLY A 160 15.16 2.55 21.29
C GLY A 160 15.06 1.99 19.89
N VAL A 161 14.47 0.79 19.76
CA VAL A 161 14.22 0.12 18.48
C VAL A 161 13.32 0.97 17.58
N VAL A 162 12.18 1.42 18.09
CA VAL A 162 11.24 2.28 17.34
C VAL A 162 11.94 3.51 16.80
N ARG A 163 12.75 4.19 17.63
CA ARG A 163 13.50 5.38 17.22
C ARG A 163 14.52 5.05 16.13
N ARG A 164 15.29 3.95 16.27
CA ARG A 164 16.28 3.56 15.24
C ARG A 164 15.60 3.23 13.91
N LEU A 165 14.51 2.48 13.92
CA LEU A 165 13.76 2.14 12.71
C LEU A 165 13.14 3.38 12.03
N VAL A 166 12.62 4.35 12.79
CA VAL A 166 12.15 5.62 12.25
C VAL A 166 13.30 6.41 11.60
N HIS A 167 14.49 6.38 12.19
CA HIS A 167 15.67 7.03 11.59
C HIS A 167 16.18 6.30 10.35
N ILE A 168 16.16 4.96 10.32
CA ILE A 168 16.45 4.18 9.12
C ILE A 168 15.50 4.60 8.00
N ASN A 169 14.18 4.61 8.25
CA ASN A 169 13.18 5.02 7.27
C ASN A 169 13.40 6.45 6.76
N GLN A 170 13.74 7.40 7.63
CA GLN A 170 14.09 8.75 7.22
C GLN A 170 15.34 8.77 6.33
N ALA A 171 16.41 8.13 6.78
CA ALA A 171 17.69 8.13 6.06
C ALA A 171 17.52 7.50 4.67
N THR A 172 16.78 6.39 4.59
CA THR A 172 16.46 5.71 3.32
C THR A 172 15.73 6.62 2.36
N LEU A 173 14.65 7.28 2.79
CA LEU A 173 13.89 8.18 1.95
C LEU A 173 14.77 9.27 1.32
N PHE A 174 15.64 9.89 2.11
CA PHE A 174 16.54 10.94 1.59
C PHE A 174 17.68 10.37 0.74
N SER A 175 18.11 9.12 0.97
CA SER A 175 19.08 8.42 0.14
C SER A 175 18.48 8.05 -1.22
N ASP A 176 17.32 7.45 -1.24
CA ASP A 176 16.63 7.01 -2.46
C ASP A 176 16.30 8.20 -3.37
N LEU A 177 15.88 9.32 -2.81
CA LEU A 177 15.63 10.54 -3.57
C LEU A 177 16.90 11.18 -4.17
N ARG A 178 18.11 10.70 -3.87
CA ARG A 178 19.36 11.07 -4.55
C ARG A 178 19.63 10.20 -5.78
N ASN A 179 19.02 9.04 -5.89
CA ASN A 179 19.02 8.24 -7.11
C ASN A 179 18.10 8.91 -8.12
N ASP A 180 18.64 9.26 -9.30
CA ASP A 180 17.90 10.03 -10.31
C ASP A 180 16.68 9.27 -10.84
N ALA A 181 16.80 7.98 -11.09
CA ALA A 181 15.67 7.17 -11.57
C ALA A 181 14.53 7.10 -10.54
N VAL A 182 14.86 6.89 -9.27
CA VAL A 182 13.88 6.89 -8.17
C VAL A 182 13.25 8.28 -8.00
N TYR A 183 14.06 9.32 -8.08
CA TYR A 183 13.57 10.70 -7.97
C TYR A 183 12.57 11.04 -9.08
N GLU A 184 12.90 10.73 -10.33
CA GLU A 184 12.03 10.98 -11.49
C GLU A 184 10.72 10.19 -11.37
N GLU A 185 10.78 8.93 -10.95
CA GLU A 185 9.61 8.12 -10.71
C GLU A 185 8.73 8.72 -9.60
N ILE A 186 9.30 9.10 -8.46
CA ILE A 186 8.55 9.73 -7.37
C ILE A 186 7.95 11.07 -7.79
N MET A 187 8.70 11.89 -8.55
CA MET A 187 8.19 13.17 -9.08
C MET A 187 6.96 12.99 -9.96
N THR A 188 6.87 11.89 -10.70
CA THR A 188 5.68 11.54 -11.49
C THR A 188 4.42 11.41 -10.63
N TRP A 189 4.57 10.95 -9.38
CA TRP A 189 3.45 10.69 -8.46
C TRP A 189 3.19 11.82 -7.46
N LEU A 190 4.01 12.87 -7.37
CA LEU A 190 3.74 13.99 -6.47
C LEU A 190 2.68 14.94 -7.04
N ARG A 191 1.77 15.40 -6.18
CA ARG A 191 0.72 16.38 -6.49
C ARG A 191 0.89 17.57 -5.57
N PHE A 192 1.41 18.68 -6.13
CA PHE A 192 1.82 19.85 -5.36
C PHE A 192 0.68 20.80 -5.01
N SER A 193 -0.44 20.75 -5.72
CA SER A 193 -1.62 21.55 -5.45
C SER A 193 -2.87 20.70 -5.24
N LYS A 194 -3.89 21.29 -4.61
CA LYS A 194 -5.19 20.63 -4.43
C LYS A 194 -5.89 20.40 -5.77
N ASP A 195 -5.74 21.31 -6.72
CA ASP A 195 -6.35 21.20 -8.03
C ASP A 195 -5.68 20.10 -8.87
N ASP A 196 -4.34 19.99 -8.82
CA ASP A 196 -3.61 18.91 -9.45
C ASP A 196 -4.01 17.54 -8.85
N ALA A 197 -4.07 17.45 -7.52
CA ALA A 197 -4.49 16.22 -6.84
C ALA A 197 -5.94 15.82 -7.17
N ARG A 198 -6.84 16.79 -7.33
CA ARG A 198 -8.25 16.55 -7.68
C ARG A 198 -8.41 16.16 -9.14
N SER A 199 -7.73 16.85 -10.04
CA SER A 199 -7.87 16.62 -11.49
C SER A 199 -7.25 15.30 -11.94
N ARG A 200 -6.08 14.92 -11.41
CA ARG A 200 -5.44 13.62 -11.69
C ARG A 200 -6.06 12.49 -10.91
N ALA A 201 -6.56 12.77 -9.71
CA ALA A 201 -7.20 11.82 -8.80
C ALA A 201 -6.33 10.59 -8.45
N ASP A 202 -5.01 10.79 -8.45
CA ASP A 202 -3.99 9.79 -8.14
C ASP A 202 -2.81 10.44 -7.39
N GLY A 203 -1.77 9.65 -7.15
CA GLY A 203 -0.52 10.14 -6.60
C GLY A 203 -0.59 10.53 -5.11
N LEU A 204 0.50 11.12 -4.65
CA LEU A 204 0.71 11.62 -3.29
C LEU A 204 0.49 13.12 -3.25
N SER A 205 -0.65 13.57 -2.72
CA SER A 205 -0.89 14.99 -2.55
C SER A 205 -0.05 15.58 -1.41
N ALA A 206 0.37 16.82 -1.56
CA ALA A 206 1.07 17.56 -0.51
C ALA A 206 0.28 17.57 0.81
N GLU A 207 -1.05 17.62 0.73
CA GLU A 207 -1.95 17.52 1.88
C GLU A 207 -1.84 16.16 2.58
N ALA A 208 -1.82 15.04 1.82
CA ALA A 208 -1.63 13.69 2.36
C ALA A 208 -0.23 13.50 2.97
N MET A 209 0.77 14.23 2.47
CA MET A 209 2.13 14.27 3.02
C MET A 209 2.27 15.24 4.20
N LEU A 210 1.22 15.95 4.57
CA LEU A 210 1.18 16.96 5.66
C LEU A 210 2.17 18.10 5.44
N MET A 211 2.40 18.51 4.20
CA MET A 211 3.34 19.53 3.81
C MET A 211 2.65 20.59 2.92
N PRO A 212 2.94 21.89 3.09
CA PRO A 212 2.48 22.88 2.13
C PRO A 212 3.02 22.62 0.74
N GLY A 213 2.14 22.62 -0.27
CA GLY A 213 2.51 22.22 -1.63
C GLY A 213 3.63 23.04 -2.27
N GLY A 214 3.65 24.37 -2.05
CA GLY A 214 4.74 25.22 -2.53
C GLY A 214 6.10 24.86 -1.89
N LEU A 215 6.09 24.52 -0.58
CA LEU A 215 7.30 24.08 0.11
C LEU A 215 7.76 22.72 -0.37
N LEU A 216 6.84 21.77 -0.57
CA LEU A 216 7.17 20.45 -1.14
C LEU A 216 7.77 20.60 -2.54
N LYS A 217 7.15 21.41 -3.41
CA LYS A 217 7.65 21.67 -4.76
C LYS A 217 9.05 22.31 -4.74
N PHE A 218 9.26 23.29 -3.87
CA PHE A 218 10.57 23.92 -3.71
C PHE A 218 11.61 22.92 -3.20
N ALA A 219 11.31 22.15 -2.14
CA ALA A 219 12.23 21.17 -1.59
C ALA A 219 12.62 20.10 -2.62
N MET A 220 11.64 19.57 -3.36
CA MET A 220 11.89 18.57 -4.41
C MET A 220 12.67 19.15 -5.58
N GLY A 221 12.41 20.40 -6.01
CA GLY A 221 13.13 21.06 -7.11
C GLY A 221 14.56 21.49 -6.77
N HIS A 222 14.98 21.45 -5.50
CA HIS A 222 16.28 21.94 -5.05
C HIS A 222 17.01 20.90 -4.19
N ARG A 223 17.24 19.69 -4.73
CA ARG A 223 17.88 18.57 -4.01
C ARG A 223 19.23 18.95 -3.37
N GLY A 224 20.02 19.80 -4.01
CA GLY A 224 21.30 20.26 -3.45
C GLY A 224 21.19 20.97 -2.10
N LEU A 225 20.01 21.53 -1.77
CA LEU A 225 19.79 22.16 -0.47
C LEU A 225 19.58 21.15 0.67
N TRP A 226 19.32 19.88 0.37
CA TRP A 226 19.14 18.85 1.39
C TRP A 226 20.42 18.54 2.15
N ASP A 227 21.57 18.82 1.54
CA ASP A 227 22.89 18.65 2.15
C ASP A 227 23.36 19.91 2.89
N ALA A 228 22.69 21.04 2.69
CA ALA A 228 22.97 22.26 3.44
C ALA A 228 22.64 22.06 4.93
N PRO A 229 23.56 22.32 5.87
CA PRO A 229 23.42 21.94 7.27
C PRO A 229 22.13 22.41 7.92
N VAL A 230 21.72 23.66 7.66
CA VAL A 230 20.51 24.26 8.26
C VAL A 230 19.25 23.84 7.53
N ILE A 231 19.23 23.95 6.19
CA ILE A 231 18.03 23.65 5.37
C ILE A 231 17.73 22.16 5.39
N GLY A 232 18.72 21.32 5.14
CA GLY A 232 18.57 19.87 5.19
C GLY A 232 18.16 19.38 6.58
N GLY A 233 18.71 19.97 7.63
CA GLY A 233 18.29 19.72 9.02
C GLY A 233 16.82 20.05 9.27
N ALA A 234 16.35 21.20 8.78
CA ALA A 234 14.95 21.62 8.92
C ALA A 234 13.99 20.68 8.15
N ILE A 235 14.32 20.28 6.94
CA ILE A 235 13.52 19.34 6.14
C ILE A 235 13.41 17.99 6.87
N ARG A 236 14.53 17.44 7.37
CA ARG A 236 14.52 16.19 8.15
C ARG A 236 13.71 16.32 9.44
N ALA A 237 13.85 17.42 10.16
CA ALA A 237 13.07 17.69 11.38
C ALA A 237 11.56 17.75 11.09
N MET A 238 11.17 18.37 9.97
CA MET A 238 9.77 18.41 9.54
C MET A 238 9.23 17.01 9.24
N TYR A 239 10.01 16.17 8.55
CA TYR A 239 9.65 14.76 8.33
C TYR A 239 9.49 14.03 9.67
N LEU A 240 10.46 14.12 10.57
CA LEU A 240 10.39 13.48 11.89
C LEU A 240 9.22 13.97 12.73
N ASN A 241 8.78 15.22 12.56
CA ASN A 241 7.58 15.71 13.23
C ASN A 241 6.31 14.95 12.84
N THR A 242 6.23 14.41 11.63
CA THR A 242 5.12 13.51 11.22
C THR A 242 5.18 12.15 11.95
N MET A 243 6.33 11.78 12.50
CA MET A 243 6.54 10.55 13.27
C MET A 243 6.29 10.71 14.77
N ARG A 244 5.89 11.90 15.22
CA ARG A 244 5.57 12.13 16.64
C ARG A 244 4.48 11.16 17.11
N GLY A 245 4.66 10.66 18.33
CA GLY A 245 3.70 9.77 18.98
C GLY A 245 3.71 8.33 18.44
N VAL A 246 4.56 7.98 17.50
CA VAL A 246 4.75 6.58 17.10
C VAL A 246 5.32 5.79 18.29
N ARG A 247 4.56 4.80 18.76
CA ARG A 247 4.89 3.99 19.94
C ARG A 247 5.16 2.55 19.59
N GLN A 248 4.61 2.09 18.48
CA GLN A 248 4.75 0.73 18.00
C GLN A 248 5.04 0.72 16.50
N LEU A 249 5.91 -0.20 16.11
CA LEU A 249 6.11 -0.62 14.73
C LEU A 249 5.76 -2.08 14.62
N GLY A 250 5.23 -2.46 13.48
CA GLY A 250 4.91 -3.84 13.15
C GLY A 250 5.54 -4.24 11.83
N TRP A 251 5.83 -5.52 11.68
CA TRP A 251 6.32 -6.06 10.41
C TRP A 251 5.76 -7.46 10.16
N LEU A 252 5.75 -7.84 8.90
CA LEU A 252 5.31 -9.15 8.45
C LEU A 252 6.50 -9.93 7.89
N GLU A 253 6.67 -11.15 8.38
CA GLU A 253 7.64 -12.14 7.92
C GLU A 253 6.90 -13.32 7.30
N GLY A 254 7.39 -13.88 6.21
CA GLY A 254 6.76 -15.05 5.61
C GLY A 254 7.35 -15.45 4.28
N PRO A 255 6.74 -16.43 3.59
CA PRO A 255 7.14 -16.81 2.24
C PRO A 255 7.11 -15.61 1.30
N PHE A 256 8.20 -15.40 0.55
CA PHE A 256 8.36 -14.24 -0.34
C PHE A 256 9.34 -14.51 -1.49
N ALA A 257 9.35 -15.74 -2.02
CA ALA A 257 10.28 -16.14 -3.08
C ALA A 257 9.62 -16.26 -4.46
N ARG A 258 8.33 -16.52 -4.53
CA ARG A 258 7.60 -16.79 -5.77
C ARG A 258 6.48 -15.78 -5.99
N PRO A 259 6.05 -15.50 -7.22
CA PRO A 259 4.93 -14.59 -7.50
C PRO A 259 3.65 -14.91 -6.71
N ALA A 260 3.33 -16.19 -6.53
CA ALA A 260 2.20 -16.62 -5.70
C ALA A 260 2.35 -16.21 -4.24
N ASP A 261 3.57 -16.30 -3.69
CA ASP A 261 3.86 -15.90 -2.30
C ASP A 261 3.68 -14.37 -2.14
N HIS A 262 4.09 -13.58 -3.14
CA HIS A 262 3.94 -12.11 -3.15
C HIS A 262 2.46 -11.69 -3.19
N VAL A 263 1.64 -12.39 -3.98
CA VAL A 263 0.19 -12.14 -4.03
C VAL A 263 -0.45 -12.47 -2.69
N GLU A 264 -0.12 -13.63 -2.08
CA GLU A 264 -0.69 -13.99 -0.76
C GLU A 264 -0.18 -13.07 0.36
N ALA A 265 1.06 -12.60 0.28
CA ALA A 265 1.56 -11.56 1.17
C ALA A 265 0.69 -10.30 1.10
N GLY A 266 0.35 -9.82 -0.10
CA GLY A 266 -0.55 -8.69 -0.29
C GLY A 266 -1.95 -8.91 0.31
N ARG A 267 -2.53 -10.09 0.13
CA ARG A 267 -3.81 -10.47 0.75
C ARG A 267 -3.71 -10.45 2.28
N THR A 268 -2.67 -11.07 2.81
CA THR A 268 -2.42 -11.12 4.26
C THR A 268 -2.29 -9.72 4.84
N PHE A 269 -1.55 -8.82 4.17
CA PHE A 269 -1.43 -7.43 4.60
C PHE A 269 -2.78 -6.71 4.62
N MET A 270 -3.61 -6.93 3.60
CA MET A 270 -4.93 -6.29 3.55
C MET A 270 -5.87 -6.83 4.64
N ARG A 271 -5.88 -8.14 4.89
CA ARG A 271 -6.65 -8.76 5.98
C ARG A 271 -6.25 -8.21 7.35
N LEU A 272 -4.93 -8.16 7.61
CA LEU A 272 -4.37 -7.58 8.84
C LEU A 272 -4.73 -6.10 8.97
N TRP A 273 -4.69 -5.33 7.89
CA TRP A 273 -5.07 -3.92 7.92
C TRP A 273 -6.54 -3.73 8.26
N LEU A 274 -7.44 -4.56 7.73
CA LEU A 274 -8.86 -4.53 8.07
C LEU A 274 -9.09 -4.90 9.53
N GLU A 275 -8.38 -5.91 10.06
CA GLU A 275 -8.44 -6.27 11.47
C GLU A 275 -8.03 -5.10 12.37
N LEU A 276 -6.89 -4.47 12.11
CA LEU A 276 -6.46 -3.29 12.84
C LEU A 276 -7.48 -2.13 12.73
N THR A 277 -8.10 -1.97 11.54
CA THR A 277 -9.14 -0.95 11.31
C THR A 277 -10.38 -1.19 12.16
N ALA A 278 -10.78 -2.44 12.41
CA ALA A 278 -11.90 -2.79 13.27
C ALA A 278 -11.75 -2.25 14.70
N HIS A 279 -10.50 -2.09 15.14
CA HIS A 279 -10.15 -1.53 16.45
C HIS A 279 -9.77 -0.03 16.40
N GLY A 280 -10.08 0.66 15.30
CA GLY A 280 -9.78 2.08 15.11
C GLY A 280 -8.29 2.38 14.94
N VAL A 281 -7.46 1.36 14.77
CA VAL A 281 -6.01 1.48 14.53
C VAL A 281 -5.76 1.86 13.08
N ARG A 282 -4.91 2.85 12.87
CA ARG A 282 -4.42 3.27 11.55
C ARG A 282 -2.99 2.82 11.37
N LEU A 283 -2.59 2.64 10.13
CA LEU A 283 -1.21 2.30 9.80
C LEU A 283 -0.66 3.14 8.63
N HIS A 284 0.66 3.12 8.50
CA HIS A 284 1.38 3.69 7.37
C HIS A 284 2.62 2.84 7.07
N PRO A 285 2.70 2.23 5.87
CA PRO A 285 3.84 1.43 5.45
C PRO A 285 5.13 2.24 5.34
N PHE A 286 6.25 1.59 5.65
CA PHE A 286 7.62 2.07 5.44
C PHE A 286 8.25 1.27 4.28
N GLY A 287 7.61 1.33 3.10
CA GLY A 287 7.98 0.52 1.95
C GLY A 287 9.43 0.69 1.52
N THR A 288 9.94 1.91 1.52
CA THR A 288 11.32 2.22 1.14
C THR A 288 12.37 1.51 1.98
N VAL A 289 12.07 1.22 3.28
CA VAL A 289 12.96 0.43 4.13
C VAL A 289 13.09 -1.00 3.62
N ILE A 290 12.04 -1.54 3.04
CA ILE A 290 12.03 -2.91 2.52
C ILE A 290 12.66 -2.98 1.13
N THR A 291 12.39 -2.00 0.26
CA THR A 291 12.88 -2.03 -1.12
C THR A 291 14.37 -1.69 -1.23
N ASN A 292 14.87 -0.77 -0.42
CA ASN A 292 16.28 -0.42 -0.45
C ASN A 292 17.15 -1.49 0.25
N PRO A 293 18.11 -2.15 -0.45
CA PRO A 293 18.85 -3.28 0.10
C PRO A 293 19.61 -2.96 1.41
N GLY A 294 20.25 -1.80 1.49
CA GLY A 294 21.02 -1.41 2.67
C GLY A 294 20.15 -1.12 3.89
N SER A 295 18.98 -0.52 3.69
CA SER A 295 18.05 -0.27 4.79
C SER A 295 17.30 -1.53 5.20
N HIS A 296 17.01 -2.41 4.26
CA HIS A 296 16.42 -3.71 4.55
C HIS A 296 17.37 -4.54 5.47
N GLU A 297 18.64 -4.65 5.10
CA GLU A 297 19.64 -5.33 5.93
C GLU A 297 19.75 -4.69 7.32
N ALA A 298 19.75 -3.37 7.42
CA ALA A 298 19.79 -2.67 8.69
C ALA A 298 18.54 -2.92 9.55
N PHE A 299 17.38 -2.95 8.93
CA PHE A 299 16.11 -3.29 9.57
C PHE A 299 16.09 -4.73 10.04
N ALA A 300 16.39 -5.70 9.16
CA ALA A 300 16.40 -7.12 9.48
C ALA A 300 17.33 -7.43 10.67
N ARG A 301 18.52 -6.82 10.68
CA ARG A 301 19.49 -6.94 11.79
C ARG A 301 18.94 -6.33 13.08
N GLU A 302 18.30 -5.15 13.01
CA GLU A 302 17.77 -4.45 14.19
C GLU A 302 16.68 -5.25 14.91
N VAL A 303 15.84 -5.98 14.16
CA VAL A 303 14.71 -6.74 14.71
C VAL A 303 14.99 -8.24 14.80
N ALA A 304 16.20 -8.68 14.42
CA ALA A 304 16.55 -10.10 14.29
C ALA A 304 15.50 -10.87 13.46
N ALA A 305 15.16 -10.34 12.27
CA ALA A 305 14.16 -10.92 11.41
C ALA A 305 14.57 -12.35 10.98
N ASP A 306 13.57 -13.21 10.86
CA ASP A 306 13.73 -14.56 10.34
C ASP A 306 13.75 -14.50 8.80
N GLU A 307 14.96 -14.36 8.25
CA GLU A 307 15.21 -14.30 6.82
C GLU A 307 16.11 -15.45 6.39
N GLY A 308 15.61 -16.29 5.53
CA GLY A 308 16.36 -17.42 5.00
C GLY A 308 15.49 -18.34 4.15
N GLY A 309 16.10 -18.99 3.17
CA GLY A 309 15.37 -19.84 2.23
C GLY A 309 14.38 -19.03 1.38
N ASP A 310 13.11 -19.29 1.58
CA ASP A 310 11.99 -18.63 0.88
C ASP A 310 11.32 -17.51 1.71
N ARG A 311 11.87 -17.16 2.88
CA ARG A 311 11.27 -16.22 3.82
C ARG A 311 11.93 -14.84 3.78
N MET A 312 11.14 -13.81 4.01
CA MET A 312 11.57 -12.41 4.08
C MET A 312 10.73 -11.64 5.09
N ALA A 313 11.30 -10.64 5.75
CA ALA A 313 10.55 -9.59 6.46
C ALA A 313 10.14 -8.51 5.44
N TRP A 314 9.05 -8.74 4.74
CA TRP A 314 8.67 -8.07 3.50
C TRP A 314 7.81 -6.81 3.65
N MET A 315 7.34 -6.49 4.87
CA MET A 315 6.56 -5.27 5.10
C MET A 315 6.81 -4.73 6.50
N LEU A 316 7.30 -3.50 6.59
CA LEU A 316 7.43 -2.74 7.82
C LEU A 316 6.41 -1.59 7.81
N PHE A 317 5.77 -1.30 8.95
CA PHE A 317 4.81 -0.20 9.07
C PHE A 317 4.72 0.34 10.50
N ARG A 318 4.39 1.61 10.62
CA ARG A 318 3.93 2.18 11.90
C ARG A 318 2.43 2.00 12.03
N PHE A 319 1.94 1.72 13.23
CA PHE A 319 0.52 1.58 13.51
C PHE A 319 0.17 2.16 14.88
N GLY A 320 -1.09 2.53 15.06
CA GLY A 320 -1.59 3.17 16.29
C GLY A 320 -2.76 4.10 16.00
N TYR A 321 -3.01 5.03 16.89
CA TYR A 321 -4.15 5.94 16.84
C TYR A 321 -3.73 7.33 16.39
N SER A 322 -4.51 7.95 15.53
CA SER A 322 -4.29 9.31 15.06
C SER A 322 -5.60 10.02 14.75
N LYS A 323 -5.57 11.34 14.63
CA LYS A 323 -6.67 12.09 14.02
C LYS A 323 -6.92 11.61 12.60
N THR A 324 -8.14 11.82 12.08
CA THR A 324 -8.51 11.48 10.70
C THR A 324 -7.52 12.10 9.71
N PRO A 325 -6.88 11.30 8.86
CA PRO A 325 -5.98 11.80 7.84
C PRO A 325 -6.74 12.47 6.70
N PRO A 326 -6.07 13.28 5.87
CA PRO A 326 -6.62 13.76 4.62
C PRO A 326 -7.03 12.59 3.70
N VAL A 327 -8.11 12.79 2.96
CA VAL A 327 -8.60 11.79 1.99
C VAL A 327 -7.73 11.83 0.73
N ALA A 328 -7.28 10.68 0.27
CA ALA A 328 -6.64 10.55 -1.02
C ALA A 328 -7.70 10.47 -2.14
N HIS A 329 -7.48 11.20 -3.23
CA HIS A 329 -8.34 11.11 -4.40
C HIS A 329 -8.15 9.76 -5.11
N ARG A 330 -9.20 9.31 -5.81
CA ARG A 330 -9.18 8.08 -6.63
C ARG A 330 -9.72 8.39 -8.01
N ARG A 331 -9.11 7.81 -9.03
CA ARG A 331 -9.62 7.88 -10.40
C ARG A 331 -11.06 7.35 -10.44
N PRO A 332 -11.91 7.80 -11.40
CA PRO A 332 -13.26 7.24 -11.56
C PRO A 332 -13.21 5.71 -11.69
N ALA A 333 -14.24 5.01 -11.22
CA ALA A 333 -14.33 3.55 -11.32
C ALA A 333 -14.18 3.05 -12.76
N THR A 334 -14.73 3.78 -13.71
CA THR A 334 -14.61 3.48 -15.16
C THR A 334 -13.17 3.44 -15.65
N SER A 335 -12.23 4.16 -15.01
CA SER A 335 -10.81 4.11 -15.38
C SER A 335 -10.11 2.79 -15.06
N MET A 336 -10.72 1.97 -14.20
CA MET A 336 -10.24 0.61 -13.92
C MET A 336 -10.77 -0.41 -14.92
N LEU A 337 -11.81 -0.08 -15.69
CA LEU A 337 -12.45 -1.00 -16.63
C LEU A 337 -11.90 -0.77 -18.04
N ILE A 338 -11.21 -1.78 -18.61
CA ILE A 338 -10.75 -1.74 -20.00
C ILE A 338 -11.91 -2.07 -20.91
N GLY A 339 -12.15 -1.22 -21.93
CA GLY A 339 -13.20 -1.43 -22.92
C GLY A 339 -14.61 -1.02 -22.47
N ALA A 340 -14.78 -0.48 -21.28
CA ALA A 340 -16.02 0.17 -20.90
C ALA A 340 -16.11 1.51 -21.62
N THR A 341 -17.04 1.65 -22.57
CA THR A 341 -17.41 2.96 -23.11
C THR A 341 -18.13 3.77 -22.03
N ALA A 342 -17.65 5.00 -21.81
CA ALA A 342 -18.23 5.93 -20.86
C ALA A 342 -19.67 6.30 -21.25
#